data_1a122423830d77ff7ae880db222d3b89
#
_entry.id   1a122423830d77ff7ae880db222d3b89
#
_cell.length_a   1.000
_cell.length_b   1.000
_cell.length_c   1.000
_cell.angle_alpha   90.00
_cell.angle_beta   90.00
_cell.angle_gamma   90.00
#
_symmetry.space_group_name_H-M   'P 1'
#
loop_
_entity.id
_entity.type
_entity.pdbx_description
1 polymer ?
#
loop_
_entity_poly.entity_id
_entity_poly.type
_entity_poly.pdbx_seq_one_letter_code
_entity_poly.pdbx_strand_id
1 'polypeptide(L)' 'MNTPPENPELIRRVETYQLALTYAQRAATCLSASIEACINDDIEKADYFSRIALHHTTQIQFYLSAKQK' A
#
# COMPACT_ATOMS: atom_id res chain seq x y z
N MET A 1 12.16 -14.12 21.15
CA MET A 1 10.94 -13.31 21.26
C MET A 1 11.28 -11.85 21.13
N ASN A 2 10.57 -11.13 20.27
CA ASN A 2 10.87 -9.74 20.04
C ASN A 2 10.24 -8.85 21.09
N THR A 3 11.04 -7.99 21.68
CA THR A 3 10.55 -7.00 22.63
C THR A 3 10.22 -5.73 21.85
N PRO A 4 9.04 -5.14 22.08
CA PRO A 4 8.72 -3.88 21.40
C PRO A 4 9.72 -2.79 21.78
N PRO A 5 10.05 -1.90 20.86
CA PRO A 5 10.95 -0.80 21.19
C PRO A 5 10.30 0.12 22.21
N GLU A 6 11.11 0.60 23.16
CA GLU A 6 10.63 1.53 24.18
C GLU A 6 10.70 2.97 23.70
N ASN A 7 11.47 3.24 22.66
CA ASN A 7 11.64 4.57 22.11
C ASN A 7 10.37 4.99 21.36
N PRO A 8 9.70 6.08 21.79
CA PRO A 8 8.46 6.51 21.10
C PRO A 8 8.64 6.82 19.63
N GLU A 9 9.82 7.30 19.23
CA GLU A 9 10.06 7.58 17.82
C GLU A 9 10.09 6.29 17.01
N LEU A 10 10.72 5.25 17.53
CA LEU A 10 10.77 3.96 16.85
C LEU A 10 9.38 3.33 16.78
N ILE A 11 8.58 3.49 17.83
CA ILE A 11 7.21 2.99 17.82
C ILE A 11 6.41 3.66 16.71
N ARG A 12 6.54 4.98 16.57
CA ARG A 12 5.84 5.70 15.51
C ARG A 12 6.30 5.28 14.14
N ARG A 13 7.59 5.01 13.96
CA ARG A 13 8.10 4.53 12.68
C ARG A 13 7.55 3.17 12.35
N VAL A 14 7.49 2.27 13.33
CA VAL A 14 6.91 0.95 13.13
C VAL A 14 5.46 1.08 12.67
N GLU A 15 4.68 1.93 13.33
CA GLU A 15 3.27 2.15 12.97
C GLU A 15 3.14 2.70 11.56
N THR A 16 4.01 3.65 11.19
CA THR A 16 3.99 4.23 9.86
C THR A 16 4.30 3.19 8.79
N TYR A 17 5.32 2.36 9.04
CA TYR A 17 5.69 1.33 8.08
C TYR A 17 4.63 0.24 7.98
N GLN A 18 3.97 -0.09 9.11
CA GLN A 18 2.84 -1.03 9.09
C GLN A 18 1.69 -0.50 8.25
N LEU A 19 1.41 0.79 8.38
CA LEU A 19 0.35 1.41 7.58
C LEU A 19 0.72 1.40 6.10
N ALA A 20 1.98 1.74 5.78
CA ALA A 20 2.45 1.69 4.40
C ALA A 20 2.35 0.27 3.84
N LEU A 21 2.70 -0.73 4.64
CA LEU A 21 2.60 -2.13 4.23
C LEU A 21 1.14 -2.50 3.92
N THR A 22 0.20 -2.04 4.74
CA THR A 22 -1.21 -2.31 4.51
C THR A 22 -1.66 -1.76 3.16
N TYR A 23 -1.26 -0.53 2.82
CA TYR A 23 -1.61 0.06 1.53
C TYR A 23 -0.91 -0.66 0.39
N ALA A 24 0.33 -1.10 0.60
CA ALA A 24 1.05 -1.88 -0.42
C ALA A 24 0.33 -3.18 -0.71
N GLN A 25 -0.16 -3.86 0.32
CA GLN A 25 -0.91 -5.11 0.16
C GLN A 25 -2.21 -4.87 -0.59
N ARG A 26 -2.89 -3.76 -0.31
CA ARG A 26 -4.11 -3.40 -1.03
C ARG A 26 -3.82 -3.11 -2.50
N ALA A 27 -2.72 -2.41 -2.76
CA ALA A 27 -2.31 -2.14 -4.14
C ALA A 27 -2.02 -3.43 -4.89
N ALA A 28 -1.32 -4.36 -4.24
CA ALA A 28 -1.01 -5.65 -4.86
C ALA A 28 -2.29 -6.43 -5.18
N THR A 29 -3.26 -6.42 -4.27
CA THR A 29 -4.55 -7.08 -4.49
C THR A 29 -5.28 -6.47 -5.69
N CYS A 30 -5.26 -5.14 -5.80
CA CYS A 30 -5.91 -4.46 -6.93
C CYS A 30 -5.21 -4.79 -8.25
N LEU A 31 -3.88 -4.87 -8.25
CA LEU A 31 -3.15 -5.23 -9.46
C LEU A 31 -3.41 -6.68 -9.88
N SER A 32 -3.54 -7.58 -8.90
CA SER A 32 -3.95 -8.96 -9.20
C SER A 32 -5.32 -8.99 -9.86
N ALA A 33 -6.24 -8.19 -9.36
CA ALA A 33 -7.58 -8.09 -9.97
C ALA A 33 -7.52 -7.52 -11.38
N SER A 34 -6.60 -6.56 -11.62
CA SER A 34 -6.40 -6.01 -12.97
C SER A 34 -5.90 -7.08 -13.94
N ILE A 35 -4.95 -7.90 -13.50
CA ILE A 35 -4.43 -8.99 -14.32
C ILE A 35 -5.55 -9.97 -14.68
N GLU A 36 -6.34 -10.34 -13.67
CA GLU A 36 -7.45 -11.27 -13.89
C GLU A 36 -8.48 -10.68 -14.84
N ALA A 37 -8.77 -9.38 -14.71
CA ALA A 37 -9.70 -8.71 -15.63
C ALA A 37 -9.17 -8.74 -17.06
N CYS A 38 -7.86 -8.54 -17.25
CA CYS A 38 -7.27 -8.62 -18.59
C CYS A 38 -7.39 -10.03 -19.16
N ILE A 39 -7.18 -11.05 -18.35
CA ILE A 39 -7.34 -12.44 -18.79
C ILE A 39 -8.77 -12.69 -19.25
N ASN A 40 -9.72 -12.05 -18.61
CA ASN A 40 -11.15 -12.15 -18.96
C ASN A 40 -11.59 -11.14 -20.01
N ASP A 41 -10.63 -10.46 -20.64
CA ASP A 41 -10.89 -9.50 -21.71
C ASP A 41 -11.74 -8.33 -21.26
N ASP A 42 -11.59 -7.92 -20.01
CA ASP A 42 -12.35 -6.81 -19.43
C ASP A 42 -11.40 -5.65 -19.14
N ILE A 43 -11.13 -4.85 -20.17
CA ILE A 43 -10.15 -3.75 -20.08
C ILE A 43 -10.63 -2.66 -19.14
N GLU A 44 -11.92 -2.35 -19.17
CA GLU A 44 -12.46 -1.31 -18.30
C GLU A 44 -12.27 -1.64 -16.82
N LYS A 45 -12.54 -2.89 -16.47
CA LYS A 45 -12.36 -3.34 -15.08
C LYS A 45 -10.88 -3.35 -14.71
N ALA A 46 -10.00 -3.75 -15.63
CA ALA A 46 -8.56 -3.73 -15.40
C ALA A 46 -8.10 -2.30 -15.11
N ASP A 47 -8.55 -1.33 -15.90
CA ASP A 47 -8.19 0.07 -15.68
C ASP A 47 -8.72 0.59 -14.35
N TYR A 48 -9.93 0.21 -14.00
CA TYR A 48 -10.53 0.62 -12.72
C TYR A 48 -9.66 0.19 -11.54
N PHE A 49 -9.27 -1.08 -11.50
CA PHE A 49 -8.47 -1.59 -10.41
C PHE A 49 -7.05 -1.03 -10.41
N SER A 50 -6.49 -0.76 -11.59
CA SER A 50 -5.15 -0.16 -11.65
C SER A 50 -5.14 1.26 -11.09
N ARG A 51 -6.24 2.01 -11.27
CA ARG A 51 -6.37 3.35 -10.68
C ARG A 51 -6.47 3.29 -9.17
N ILE A 52 -7.19 2.30 -8.64
CA ILE A 52 -7.27 2.11 -7.20
C ILE A 52 -5.88 1.76 -6.64
N ALA A 53 -5.13 0.91 -7.35
CA ALA A 53 -3.77 0.57 -6.94
C ALA A 53 -2.89 1.81 -6.89
N LEU A 54 -3.00 2.68 -7.88
CA LEU A 54 -2.23 3.92 -7.91
C LEU A 54 -2.59 4.81 -6.71
N HIS A 55 -3.87 4.88 -6.36
CA HIS A 55 -4.31 5.64 -5.20
C HIS A 55 -3.63 5.13 -3.93
N HIS A 56 -3.59 3.81 -3.75
CA HIS A 56 -2.96 3.23 -2.55
C HIS A 56 -1.45 3.51 -2.53
N THR A 57 -0.76 3.45 -3.67
CA THR A 57 0.67 3.76 -3.70
C THR A 57 0.92 5.24 -3.41
N THR A 58 0.03 6.12 -3.83
CA THR A 58 0.12 7.54 -3.49
C THR A 58 0.02 7.75 -1.98
N GLN A 59 -0.84 7.00 -1.31
CA GLN A 59 -0.93 7.05 0.14
C GLN A 59 0.37 6.61 0.80
N ILE A 60 1.01 5.57 0.27
CA ILE A 60 2.31 5.11 0.77
C ILE A 60 3.33 6.24 0.69
N GLN A 61 3.43 6.88 -0.47
CA GLN A 61 4.37 7.98 -0.68
C GLN A 61 4.11 9.12 0.29
N PHE A 62 2.84 9.45 0.50
CA PHE A 62 2.46 10.52 1.41
C PHE A 62 2.94 10.23 2.83
N TYR A 63 2.67 9.04 3.35
CA TYR A 63 3.04 8.69 4.71
C TYR A 63 4.56 8.63 4.90
N LEU A 64 5.28 8.05 3.96
CA LEU A 64 6.73 7.92 4.08
C LEU A 64 7.41 9.28 3.94
N SER A 65 6.95 10.13 3.04
CA SER A 65 7.51 11.47 2.87
C SER A 65 7.29 12.34 4.08
N ALA A 66 6.09 12.27 4.66
CA ALA A 66 5.76 13.08 5.84
C ALA A 66 6.67 12.74 7.01
N LYS A 67 7.10 11.49 7.11
CA LYS A 67 7.94 11.05 8.22
C LYS A 67 9.41 11.37 8.04
N GLN A 68 9.81 11.74 6.86
CA GLN A 68 11.22 12.04 6.58
C GLN A 68 11.61 13.47 6.90
N LYS A 69 10.67 14.29 7.32
CA LYS A 69 10.96 15.68 7.71
C LYS A 69 11.45 15.81 9.13
#